data_a5be34da91c4ce2898eab834fc7bef9f
#
_entry.id   a5be34da91c4ce2898eab834fc7bef9f
#
_cell.length_a   1.000
_cell.length_b   1.000
_cell.length_c   1.000
_cell.angle_alpha   90.00
_cell.angle_beta   90.00
_cell.angle_gamma   90.00
#
_symmetry.space_group_name_H-M   'P 1'
#
loop_
_entity.id
_entity.type
_entity.pdbx_description
1 polymer ?
#
loop_
_entity_poly.entity_id
_entity_poly.type
_entity_poly.pdbx_seq_one_letter_code
_entity_poly.pdbx_strand_id
1 'polypeptide(L)'
;MIYPIGIQNFEKIRTEGFLYVDKTAEIYKLAKEGRYYFLSRPRRFGKSLLVSTMEAYFSGRKELFSGLAIEKLETEWKQHPVLHLDLSGVSYTDEFVLERVLSDKLAKWETLYGAVNTSDILGLRFKEVIEAAYNKTGNQVAILIDEYDKPIIDNLGNEPTLSHLRSTLQGFYSVMKSMDARIRFGFLTGVTKIGKMSVFSGLNNLNDISMIPDYVDICGVSETELHEYFDESISELSSANEMSKEECYVKLKSMYDGYHFCEDSIGIYNPFSLLNTFQNKKFREYWFETGTPGFLVEVMRKTSFDVTTLENQTVDSTLMSNADAIFENPVPYLFQSGYLTITGYNDMFRLYQLGFPNQEVKNGFLNCLLKYYVPMSPDMSGTTLIYQLWHSITEGNPKSFMQILSSLFANTSYQIQGETEKDFQYAMYVISALLGEYVQVERTTSNGRIDLIIQTKEFIYIFELEVNADADVALRQIDEKGYTRPFEGDLRKLFKIGVNFSTATRRIEDWKIV
;
A
#
# COMPACT_ATOMS: atom_id res chain seq x y z
N MET A 1 10.27 -16.08 -21.30
CA MET A 1 9.26 -16.27 -20.22
C MET A 1 8.08 -15.37 -20.47
N ILE A 2 6.81 -15.79 -20.17
CA ILE A 2 5.61 -14.96 -20.37
C ILE A 2 5.04 -14.60 -19.01
N TYR A 3 4.94 -13.31 -18.70
CA TYR A 3 4.49 -12.83 -17.39
C TYR A 3 2.98 -12.61 -17.36
N PRO A 4 2.26 -13.03 -16.29
CA PRO A 4 0.80 -12.91 -16.18
C PRO A 4 0.37 -11.51 -15.69
N ILE A 5 0.85 -10.44 -16.34
CA ILE A 5 0.52 -9.07 -15.94
C ILE A 5 -0.97 -8.81 -16.11
N GLY A 6 -1.66 -8.50 -15.00
CA GLY A 6 -3.10 -8.26 -14.98
C GLY A 6 -3.98 -9.51 -15.14
N ILE A 7 -3.39 -10.72 -15.19
CA ILE A 7 -4.12 -11.97 -15.26
C ILE A 7 -4.33 -12.52 -13.86
N GLN A 8 -5.59 -12.69 -13.45
CA GLN A 8 -5.98 -13.19 -12.13
C GLN A 8 -6.60 -14.59 -12.18
N ASN A 9 -6.82 -15.14 -13.38
CA ASN A 9 -7.44 -16.44 -13.58
C ASN A 9 -6.38 -17.53 -13.63
N PHE A 10 -6.39 -18.44 -12.64
CA PHE A 10 -5.42 -19.52 -12.52
C PHE A 10 -5.47 -20.50 -13.70
N GLU A 11 -6.68 -20.90 -14.16
CA GLU A 11 -6.84 -21.79 -15.32
C GLU A 11 -6.16 -21.20 -16.55
N LYS A 12 -6.38 -19.91 -16.83
CA LYS A 12 -5.74 -19.23 -17.95
C LYS A 12 -4.21 -19.24 -17.83
N ILE A 13 -3.69 -18.95 -16.65
CA ILE A 13 -2.24 -18.96 -16.40
C ILE A 13 -1.67 -20.35 -16.72
N ARG A 14 -2.32 -21.43 -16.27
CA ARG A 14 -1.83 -22.79 -16.44
C ARG A 14 -1.98 -23.30 -17.88
N THR A 15 -3.08 -22.97 -18.53
CA THR A 15 -3.37 -23.46 -19.90
C THR A 15 -2.63 -22.70 -20.99
N GLU A 16 -2.33 -21.43 -20.78
CA GLU A 16 -1.60 -20.59 -21.74
C GLU A 16 -0.08 -20.50 -21.47
N GLY A 17 0.42 -21.20 -20.45
CA GLY A 17 1.86 -21.31 -20.17
C GLY A 17 2.50 -20.04 -19.61
N PHE A 18 1.74 -19.22 -18.89
CA PHE A 18 2.30 -18.09 -18.15
C PHE A 18 3.09 -18.58 -16.93
N LEU A 19 4.04 -17.77 -16.49
CA LEU A 19 4.75 -17.97 -15.25
C LEU A 19 3.76 -18.00 -14.06
N TYR A 20 3.90 -18.99 -13.22
CA TYR A 20 3.18 -19.12 -11.95
C TYR A 20 4.17 -19.34 -10.81
N VAL A 21 4.25 -18.41 -9.86
CA VAL A 21 4.99 -18.61 -8.60
C VAL A 21 4.12 -19.46 -7.70
N ASP A 22 4.61 -20.65 -7.38
CA ASP A 22 3.80 -21.70 -6.76
C ASP A 22 3.53 -21.45 -5.27
N LYS A 23 2.26 -21.18 -4.93
CA LYS A 23 1.74 -21.01 -3.56
C LYS A 23 0.80 -22.15 -3.15
N THR A 24 0.83 -23.24 -3.87
CA THR A 24 -0.18 -24.31 -3.67
C THR A 24 0.05 -25.14 -2.42
N ALA A 25 1.27 -25.15 -1.87
CA ALA A 25 1.54 -25.79 -0.59
C ALA A 25 0.79 -25.09 0.56
N GLU A 26 0.77 -23.77 0.57
CA GLU A 26 0.05 -22.94 1.55
C GLU A 26 -1.47 -23.12 1.41
N ILE A 27 -1.99 -23.20 0.17
CA ILE A 27 -3.40 -23.51 -0.08
C ILE A 27 -3.77 -24.87 0.51
N TYR A 28 -2.94 -25.89 0.30
CA TYR A 28 -3.15 -27.22 0.87
C TYR A 28 -3.16 -27.17 2.40
N LYS A 29 -2.19 -26.47 3.01
CA LYS A 29 -2.12 -26.28 4.46
C LYS A 29 -3.39 -25.64 4.99
N LEU A 30 -3.85 -24.53 4.42
CA LEU A 30 -5.10 -23.87 4.81
C LEU A 30 -6.30 -24.82 4.69
N ALA A 31 -6.39 -25.59 3.59
CA ALA A 31 -7.50 -26.50 3.36
C ALA A 31 -7.54 -27.68 4.35
N LYS A 32 -6.39 -28.10 4.93
CA LYS A 32 -6.32 -29.22 5.88
C LYS A 32 -6.38 -28.79 7.34
N GLU A 33 -5.82 -27.62 7.70
CA GLU A 33 -5.65 -27.20 9.11
C GLU A 33 -6.86 -26.44 9.70
N GLY A 34 -7.72 -25.84 8.87
CA GLY A 34 -8.84 -25.06 9.38
C GLY A 34 -9.99 -24.91 8.39
N ARG A 35 -10.88 -23.96 8.67
CA ARG A 35 -12.10 -23.78 7.86
C ARG A 35 -12.32 -22.36 7.40
N TYR A 36 -12.17 -21.36 8.28
CA TYR A 36 -12.53 -19.97 7.97
C TYR A 36 -11.32 -19.09 8.14
N TYR A 37 -10.92 -18.45 7.05
CA TYR A 37 -9.74 -17.60 7.01
C TYR A 37 -10.02 -16.23 6.44
N PHE A 38 -9.32 -15.26 6.97
CA PHE A 38 -9.31 -13.89 6.49
C PHE A 38 -7.88 -13.47 6.14
N LEU A 39 -7.70 -12.84 4.97
CA LEU A 39 -6.43 -12.30 4.51
C LEU A 39 -6.58 -10.88 3.99
N SER A 40 -5.90 -9.91 4.60
CA SER A 40 -5.68 -8.60 3.99
C SER A 40 -4.26 -8.51 3.40
N ARG A 41 -4.16 -7.97 2.20
CA ARG A 41 -2.90 -7.64 1.52
C ARG A 41 -3.11 -6.39 0.67
N PRO A 42 -2.09 -5.57 0.44
CA PRO A 42 -2.19 -4.43 -0.45
C PRO A 42 -2.74 -4.79 -1.84
N ARG A 43 -3.16 -3.79 -2.59
CA ARG A 43 -3.58 -3.99 -3.99
C ARG A 43 -2.43 -4.56 -4.80
N ARG A 44 -2.74 -5.38 -5.82
CA ARG A 44 -1.77 -5.96 -6.76
C ARG A 44 -0.80 -7.00 -6.16
N PHE A 45 -1.08 -7.54 -4.99
CA PHE A 45 -0.29 -8.61 -4.36
C PHE A 45 -0.65 -10.03 -4.80
N GLY A 46 -1.66 -10.22 -5.65
CA GLY A 46 -2.06 -11.54 -6.15
C GLY A 46 -3.18 -12.23 -5.36
N LYS A 47 -3.94 -11.50 -4.51
CA LYS A 47 -5.09 -12.04 -3.76
C LYS A 47 -6.11 -12.74 -4.64
N SER A 48 -6.56 -12.08 -5.71
CA SER A 48 -7.56 -12.64 -6.64
C SER A 48 -7.03 -13.87 -7.38
N LEU A 49 -5.73 -13.94 -7.68
CA LEU A 49 -5.11 -15.15 -8.22
C LEU A 49 -5.11 -16.28 -7.19
N LEU A 50 -4.81 -15.99 -5.92
CA LEU A 50 -4.89 -16.96 -4.82
C LEU A 50 -6.32 -17.51 -4.69
N VAL A 51 -7.33 -16.63 -4.72
CA VAL A 51 -8.75 -17.03 -4.69
C VAL A 51 -9.10 -17.90 -5.90
N SER A 52 -8.67 -17.51 -7.10
CA SER A 52 -8.87 -18.32 -8.33
C SER A 52 -8.18 -19.69 -8.27
N THR A 53 -7.01 -19.76 -7.66
CA THR A 53 -6.31 -21.05 -7.44
C THR A 53 -7.07 -21.92 -6.44
N MET A 54 -7.59 -21.35 -5.35
CA MET A 54 -8.46 -22.07 -4.40
C MET A 54 -9.76 -22.55 -5.05
N GLU A 55 -10.37 -21.73 -5.92
CA GLU A 55 -11.56 -22.12 -6.69
C GLU A 55 -11.28 -23.36 -7.54
N ALA A 56 -10.16 -23.39 -8.26
CA ALA A 56 -9.75 -24.54 -9.07
C ALA A 56 -9.48 -25.78 -8.18
N TYR A 57 -8.83 -25.61 -7.02
CA TYR A 57 -8.54 -26.69 -6.07
C TYR A 57 -9.83 -27.31 -5.51
N PHE A 58 -10.75 -26.50 -4.97
CA PHE A 58 -12.00 -27.01 -4.41
C PHE A 58 -12.96 -27.54 -5.48
N SER A 59 -12.84 -27.06 -6.71
CA SER A 59 -13.55 -27.62 -7.87
C SER A 59 -12.99 -28.96 -8.37
N GLY A 60 -11.89 -29.46 -7.77
CA GLY A 60 -11.28 -30.74 -8.12
C GLY A 60 -10.56 -30.75 -9.47
N ARG A 61 -10.11 -29.60 -9.97
CA ARG A 61 -9.44 -29.41 -11.28
C ARG A 61 -7.96 -29.85 -11.22
N LYS A 62 -7.74 -31.14 -10.88
CA LYS A 62 -6.40 -31.71 -10.69
C LYS A 62 -5.42 -31.40 -11.83
N GLU A 63 -5.90 -31.43 -13.06
CA GLU A 63 -5.10 -31.20 -14.26
C GLU A 63 -4.38 -29.86 -14.30
N LEU A 64 -4.92 -28.84 -13.63
CA LEU A 64 -4.32 -27.51 -13.56
C LEU A 64 -3.12 -27.44 -12.59
N PHE A 65 -3.00 -28.41 -11.70
CA PHE A 65 -1.98 -28.45 -10.66
C PHE A 65 -0.78 -29.32 -11.00
N SER A 66 -0.73 -29.88 -12.21
CA SER A 66 0.39 -30.72 -12.62
C SER A 66 1.72 -29.98 -12.53
N GLY A 67 2.70 -30.59 -11.87
CA GLY A 67 4.03 -30.02 -11.63
C GLY A 67 4.12 -29.03 -10.48
N LEU A 68 3.02 -28.73 -9.77
CA LEU A 68 2.98 -27.84 -8.60
C LEU A 68 3.11 -28.64 -7.30
N ALA A 69 3.51 -27.99 -6.22
CA ALA A 69 3.77 -28.60 -4.91
C ALA A 69 2.57 -29.41 -4.38
N ILE A 70 1.36 -28.89 -4.55
CA ILE A 70 0.12 -29.56 -4.09
C ILE A 70 -0.15 -30.91 -4.76
N GLU A 71 0.38 -31.15 -5.97
CA GLU A 71 0.20 -32.43 -6.68
C GLU A 71 0.78 -33.62 -5.87
N LYS A 72 1.86 -33.36 -5.12
CA LYS A 72 2.50 -34.36 -4.25
C LYS A 72 1.84 -34.50 -2.88
N LEU A 73 1.08 -33.48 -2.46
CA LEU A 73 0.47 -33.40 -1.13
C LEU A 73 -0.97 -33.88 -1.14
N GLU A 74 -1.74 -33.56 -2.20
CA GLU A 74 -3.16 -33.92 -2.29
C GLU A 74 -3.37 -35.20 -3.06
N THR A 75 -4.03 -36.15 -2.43
CA THR A 75 -4.29 -37.48 -3.02
C THR A 75 -5.76 -37.69 -3.41
N GLU A 76 -6.70 -37.01 -2.76
CA GLU A 76 -8.13 -37.27 -2.93
C GLU A 76 -8.77 -36.43 -4.04
N TRP A 77 -8.31 -35.19 -4.23
CA TRP A 77 -8.85 -34.21 -5.22
C TRP A 77 -10.37 -34.14 -5.20
N LYS A 78 -10.93 -34.07 -4.00
CA LYS A 78 -12.37 -34.08 -3.80
C LYS A 78 -13.01 -32.81 -4.36
N GLN A 79 -14.03 -32.99 -5.19
CA GLN A 79 -14.81 -31.88 -5.76
C GLN A 79 -15.81 -31.35 -4.74
N HIS A 80 -15.79 -30.05 -4.51
CA HIS A 80 -16.73 -29.31 -3.69
C HIS A 80 -17.48 -28.28 -4.54
N PRO A 81 -18.76 -27.98 -4.29
CA PRO A 81 -19.40 -26.81 -4.88
C PRO A 81 -18.71 -25.55 -4.36
N VAL A 82 -18.36 -24.65 -5.28
CA VAL A 82 -17.68 -23.38 -4.94
C VAL A 82 -18.64 -22.20 -5.15
N LEU A 83 -18.81 -21.41 -4.09
CA LEU A 83 -19.54 -20.14 -4.13
C LEU A 83 -18.52 -18.99 -4.08
N HIS A 84 -18.09 -18.53 -5.25
CA HIS A 84 -17.12 -17.45 -5.37
C HIS A 84 -17.84 -16.12 -5.60
N LEU A 85 -17.69 -15.18 -4.67
CA LEU A 85 -18.20 -13.81 -4.70
C LEU A 85 -17.03 -12.84 -4.85
N ASP A 86 -16.94 -12.18 -5.99
CA ASP A 86 -16.01 -11.07 -6.24
C ASP A 86 -16.79 -9.75 -6.22
N LEU A 87 -16.39 -8.83 -5.34
CA LEU A 87 -17.00 -7.51 -5.17
C LEU A 87 -16.22 -6.40 -5.88
N SER A 88 -15.16 -6.72 -6.63
CA SER A 88 -14.32 -5.72 -7.31
C SER A 88 -14.94 -5.11 -8.58
N GLY A 89 -15.87 -5.82 -9.21
CA GLY A 89 -16.32 -5.56 -10.59
C GLY A 89 -17.20 -4.33 -10.80
N VAL A 90 -17.62 -3.62 -9.74
CA VAL A 90 -18.52 -2.47 -9.79
C VAL A 90 -18.07 -1.34 -8.88
N SER A 91 -18.57 -0.12 -9.13
CA SER A 91 -18.43 1.01 -8.22
C SER A 91 -19.68 1.13 -7.36
N TYR A 92 -19.52 1.20 -6.05
CA TYR A 92 -20.61 1.25 -5.07
C TYR A 92 -20.97 2.71 -4.77
N THR A 93 -21.63 3.36 -5.73
CA THR A 93 -21.95 4.79 -5.67
C THR A 93 -23.22 5.12 -4.88
N ASP A 94 -24.06 4.14 -4.65
CA ASP A 94 -25.28 4.26 -3.83
C ASP A 94 -25.47 3.04 -2.93
N GLU A 95 -26.33 3.18 -1.92
CA GLU A 95 -26.56 2.16 -0.88
C GLU A 95 -27.17 0.85 -1.40
N PHE A 96 -27.86 0.87 -2.54
CA PHE A 96 -28.56 -0.29 -3.11
C PHE A 96 -27.72 -1.07 -4.15
N VAL A 97 -26.56 -0.58 -4.58
CA VAL A 97 -25.71 -1.28 -5.56
C VAL A 97 -25.28 -2.64 -5.00
N LEU A 98 -24.87 -2.68 -3.73
CA LEU A 98 -24.45 -3.92 -3.09
C LEU A 98 -25.57 -4.98 -3.08
N GLU A 99 -26.79 -4.60 -2.73
CA GLU A 99 -27.92 -5.52 -2.69
C GLU A 99 -28.23 -6.10 -4.07
N ARG A 100 -28.17 -5.26 -5.13
CA ARG A 100 -28.33 -5.71 -6.51
C ARG A 100 -27.24 -6.70 -6.91
N VAL A 101 -25.97 -6.41 -6.61
CA VAL A 101 -24.84 -7.30 -6.92
C VAL A 101 -25.00 -8.65 -6.23
N LEU A 102 -25.33 -8.64 -4.93
CA LEU A 102 -25.57 -9.86 -4.17
C LEU A 102 -26.78 -10.64 -4.70
N SER A 103 -27.87 -9.95 -5.04
CA SER A 103 -29.08 -10.58 -5.60
C SER A 103 -28.81 -11.23 -6.95
N ASP A 104 -28.10 -10.56 -7.85
CA ASP A 104 -27.71 -11.11 -9.15
C ASP A 104 -26.81 -12.34 -9.03
N LYS A 105 -25.89 -12.32 -8.08
CA LYS A 105 -25.01 -13.47 -7.82
C LYS A 105 -25.80 -14.65 -7.24
N LEU A 106 -26.69 -14.38 -6.31
CA LEU A 106 -27.57 -15.40 -5.73
C LEU A 106 -28.46 -16.03 -6.81
N ALA A 107 -29.08 -15.24 -7.71
CA ALA A 107 -29.90 -15.75 -8.79
C ALA A 107 -29.15 -16.74 -9.71
N LYS A 108 -27.87 -16.48 -9.98
CA LYS A 108 -27.00 -17.39 -10.74
C LYS A 108 -26.76 -18.70 -9.99
N TRP A 109 -26.49 -18.64 -8.69
CA TRP A 109 -26.30 -19.83 -7.86
C TRP A 109 -27.59 -20.60 -7.63
N GLU A 110 -28.72 -19.89 -7.45
CA GLU A 110 -30.06 -20.51 -7.35
C GLU A 110 -30.36 -21.34 -8.60
N THR A 111 -30.10 -20.77 -9.78
CA THR A 111 -30.25 -21.48 -11.06
C THR A 111 -29.29 -22.68 -11.15
N LEU A 112 -28.03 -22.50 -10.77
CA LEU A 112 -27.00 -23.52 -10.87
C LEU A 112 -27.29 -24.73 -9.96
N TYR A 113 -27.72 -24.49 -8.74
CA TYR A 113 -27.94 -25.53 -7.73
C TYR A 113 -29.39 -25.95 -7.57
N GLY A 114 -30.33 -25.25 -8.19
CA GLY A 114 -31.75 -25.56 -8.11
C GLY A 114 -32.38 -25.09 -6.78
N ALA A 115 -31.85 -24.03 -6.16
CA ALA A 115 -32.44 -23.46 -4.98
C ALA A 115 -33.73 -22.71 -5.35
N VAL A 116 -34.78 -22.88 -4.52
CA VAL A 116 -36.05 -22.19 -4.71
C VAL A 116 -36.03 -20.92 -3.88
N ASN A 117 -36.05 -19.77 -4.55
CA ASN A 117 -36.14 -18.49 -3.85
C ASN A 117 -37.53 -18.30 -3.23
N THR A 118 -37.59 -18.27 -1.90
CA THR A 118 -38.83 -18.06 -1.12
C THR A 118 -38.83 -16.75 -0.35
N SER A 119 -37.76 -15.92 -0.47
CA SER A 119 -37.58 -14.72 0.34
C SER A 119 -36.79 -13.64 -0.40
N ASP A 120 -37.11 -12.38 -0.17
CA ASP A 120 -36.33 -11.23 -0.65
C ASP A 120 -35.11 -10.92 0.24
N ILE A 121 -34.99 -11.58 1.39
CA ILE A 121 -33.86 -11.39 2.34
C ILE A 121 -32.63 -12.12 1.82
N LEU A 122 -31.60 -11.38 1.46
CA LEU A 122 -30.37 -11.89 0.84
C LEU A 122 -29.69 -12.99 1.66
N GLY A 123 -29.65 -12.86 2.99
CA GLY A 123 -29.09 -13.88 3.86
C GLY A 123 -29.88 -15.19 3.82
N LEU A 124 -31.23 -15.14 3.76
CA LEU A 124 -32.03 -16.36 3.64
C LEU A 124 -31.84 -17.02 2.27
N ARG A 125 -31.79 -16.24 1.20
CA ARG A 125 -31.48 -16.76 -0.14
C ARG A 125 -30.10 -17.44 -0.15
N PHE A 126 -29.09 -16.83 0.47
CA PHE A 126 -27.77 -17.40 0.56
C PHE A 126 -27.76 -18.73 1.33
N LYS A 127 -28.53 -18.82 2.42
CA LYS A 127 -28.73 -20.07 3.15
C LYS A 127 -29.31 -21.17 2.25
N GLU A 128 -30.39 -20.88 1.52
CA GLU A 128 -31.02 -21.84 0.61
C GLU A 128 -30.07 -22.29 -0.51
N VAL A 129 -29.23 -21.39 -1.04
CA VAL A 129 -28.19 -21.74 -2.02
C VAL A 129 -27.17 -22.72 -1.44
N ILE A 130 -26.66 -22.49 -0.21
CA ILE A 130 -25.72 -23.40 0.45
C ILE A 130 -26.35 -24.78 0.67
N GLU A 131 -27.61 -24.83 1.15
CA GLU A 131 -28.33 -26.08 1.36
C GLU A 131 -28.56 -26.84 0.03
N ALA A 132 -29.01 -26.14 -1.00
CA ALA A 132 -29.25 -26.71 -2.33
C ALA A 132 -27.96 -27.24 -2.96
N ALA A 133 -26.86 -26.50 -2.87
CA ALA A 133 -25.55 -26.93 -3.37
C ALA A 133 -25.06 -28.21 -2.66
N TYR A 134 -25.19 -28.25 -1.33
CA TYR A 134 -24.88 -29.46 -0.57
C TYR A 134 -25.76 -30.64 -0.96
N ASN A 135 -27.08 -30.45 -1.02
CA ASN A 135 -28.03 -31.52 -1.34
C ASN A 135 -27.83 -32.07 -2.76
N LYS A 136 -27.52 -31.18 -3.73
CA LYS A 136 -27.28 -31.55 -5.12
C LYS A 136 -26.01 -32.37 -5.30
N THR A 137 -24.93 -32.03 -4.57
CA THR A 137 -23.60 -32.63 -4.77
C THR A 137 -23.23 -33.69 -3.73
N GLY A 138 -23.89 -33.72 -2.58
CA GLY A 138 -23.49 -34.53 -1.43
C GLY A 138 -22.20 -34.07 -0.75
N ASN A 139 -21.61 -32.96 -1.19
CA ASN A 139 -20.34 -32.42 -0.69
C ASN A 139 -20.54 -31.04 -0.03
N GLN A 140 -19.80 -30.77 1.04
CA GLN A 140 -19.77 -29.47 1.71
C GLN A 140 -19.28 -28.39 0.74
N VAL A 141 -19.76 -27.16 0.94
CA VAL A 141 -19.53 -25.99 0.08
C VAL A 141 -18.22 -25.30 0.44
N ALA A 142 -17.45 -24.84 -0.55
CA ALA A 142 -16.39 -23.86 -0.36
C ALA A 142 -16.91 -22.47 -0.70
N ILE A 143 -16.69 -21.49 0.19
CA ILE A 143 -17.12 -20.10 0.02
C ILE A 143 -15.88 -19.23 -0.09
N LEU A 144 -15.74 -18.54 -1.22
CA LEU A 144 -14.61 -17.67 -1.53
C LEU A 144 -15.12 -16.25 -1.76
N ILE A 145 -14.61 -15.28 -1.02
CA ILE A 145 -15.03 -13.87 -1.11
C ILE A 145 -13.82 -13.00 -1.35
N ASP A 146 -13.79 -12.34 -2.50
CA ASP A 146 -12.72 -11.42 -2.88
C ASP A 146 -13.18 -9.96 -2.77
N GLU A 147 -12.28 -9.10 -2.27
CA GLU A 147 -12.47 -7.66 -2.08
C GLU A 147 -13.73 -7.28 -1.25
N TYR A 148 -13.92 -7.96 -0.09
CA TYR A 148 -15.08 -7.73 0.78
C TYR A 148 -15.24 -6.27 1.23
N ASP A 149 -14.14 -5.52 1.34
CA ASP A 149 -14.07 -4.15 1.82
C ASP A 149 -14.31 -3.09 0.72
N LYS A 150 -14.38 -3.48 -0.54
CA LYS A 150 -14.58 -2.57 -1.67
C LYS A 150 -15.86 -1.70 -1.53
N PRO A 151 -17.04 -2.23 -1.17
CA PRO A 151 -18.22 -1.41 -0.97
C PRO A 151 -18.04 -0.36 0.14
N ILE A 152 -17.31 -0.70 1.19
CA ILE A 152 -17.04 0.18 2.33
C ILE A 152 -16.03 1.26 1.92
N ILE A 153 -14.94 0.88 1.25
CA ILE A 153 -13.88 1.79 0.80
C ILE A 153 -14.42 2.85 -0.16
N ASP A 154 -15.29 2.46 -1.09
CA ASP A 154 -15.89 3.38 -2.06
C ASP A 154 -16.80 4.44 -1.41
N ASN A 155 -17.23 4.22 -0.17
CA ASN A 155 -18.15 5.09 0.56
C ASN A 155 -17.56 5.71 1.83
N LEU A 156 -16.23 5.66 2.00
CA LEU A 156 -15.57 6.27 3.16
C LEU A 156 -15.94 7.77 3.28
N GLY A 157 -16.41 8.17 4.47
CA GLY A 157 -16.87 9.53 4.74
C GLY A 157 -18.39 9.74 4.53
N ASN A 158 -19.13 8.73 4.07
CA ASN A 158 -20.60 8.77 3.96
C ASN A 158 -21.22 7.80 4.98
N GLU A 159 -21.31 8.22 6.24
CA GLU A 159 -21.76 7.37 7.36
C GLU A 159 -23.16 6.74 7.18
N PRO A 160 -24.19 7.41 6.63
CA PRO A 160 -25.48 6.77 6.37
C PRO A 160 -25.36 5.56 5.43
N THR A 161 -24.67 5.73 4.30
CA THR A 161 -24.43 4.65 3.34
C THR A 161 -23.56 3.56 3.94
N LEU A 162 -22.50 3.90 4.68
CA LEU A 162 -21.63 2.94 5.35
C LEU A 162 -22.38 2.06 6.35
N SER A 163 -23.26 2.65 7.14
CA SER A 163 -24.08 1.90 8.10
C SER A 163 -24.98 0.87 7.40
N HIS A 164 -25.60 1.26 6.29
CA HIS A 164 -26.43 0.36 5.46
C HIS A 164 -25.61 -0.77 4.85
N LEU A 165 -24.47 -0.46 4.22
CA LEU A 165 -23.57 -1.44 3.60
C LEU A 165 -23.03 -2.45 4.62
N ARG A 166 -22.60 -1.99 5.81
CA ARG A 166 -22.15 -2.86 6.91
C ARG A 166 -23.25 -3.79 7.36
N SER A 167 -24.48 -3.28 7.55
CA SER A 167 -25.65 -4.09 7.94
C SER A 167 -26.00 -5.15 6.89
N THR A 168 -25.99 -4.79 5.62
CA THR A 168 -26.25 -5.72 4.50
C THR A 168 -25.21 -6.84 4.46
N LEU A 169 -23.90 -6.50 4.53
CA LEU A 169 -22.82 -7.49 4.55
C LEU A 169 -22.90 -8.38 5.80
N GLN A 170 -23.15 -7.81 6.97
CA GLN A 170 -23.30 -8.56 8.23
C GLN A 170 -24.45 -9.57 8.13
N GLY A 171 -25.62 -9.13 7.65
CA GLY A 171 -26.78 -10.01 7.44
C GLY A 171 -26.49 -11.15 6.47
N PHE A 172 -25.75 -10.85 5.39
CA PHE A 172 -25.36 -11.83 4.38
C PHE A 172 -24.38 -12.88 4.93
N TYR A 173 -23.30 -12.45 5.58
CA TYR A 173 -22.25 -13.37 6.05
C TYR A 173 -22.60 -14.12 7.35
N SER A 174 -23.52 -13.60 8.17
CA SER A 174 -23.95 -14.26 9.41
C SER A 174 -24.50 -15.66 9.19
N VAL A 175 -25.02 -15.93 8.00
CA VAL A 175 -25.54 -17.24 7.58
C VAL A 175 -24.45 -18.32 7.59
N MET A 176 -23.19 -17.98 7.31
CA MET A 176 -22.08 -18.95 7.28
C MET A 176 -21.94 -19.68 8.62
N LYS A 177 -22.18 -18.99 9.75
CA LYS A 177 -22.13 -19.61 11.08
C LYS A 177 -23.25 -20.66 11.27
N SER A 178 -24.46 -20.33 10.85
CA SER A 178 -25.60 -21.25 10.98
C SER A 178 -25.53 -22.45 10.05
N MET A 179 -24.76 -22.33 8.96
CA MET A 179 -24.55 -23.34 7.95
C MET A 179 -23.21 -24.10 8.07
N ASP A 180 -22.51 -23.99 9.22
CA ASP A 180 -21.18 -24.57 9.44
C ASP A 180 -21.11 -26.05 9.08
N ALA A 181 -22.13 -26.85 9.37
CA ALA A 181 -22.18 -28.27 9.01
C ALA A 181 -22.18 -28.53 7.49
N ARG A 182 -22.55 -27.53 6.67
CA ARG A 182 -22.61 -27.60 5.20
C ARG A 182 -21.40 -26.95 4.52
N ILE A 183 -20.55 -26.23 5.26
CA ILE A 183 -19.42 -25.52 4.73
C ILE A 183 -18.13 -26.28 5.04
N ARG A 184 -17.33 -26.53 4.00
CA ARG A 184 -16.01 -27.15 4.08
C ARG A 184 -14.93 -26.13 4.35
N PHE A 185 -15.05 -24.96 3.70
CA PHE A 185 -14.02 -23.94 3.70
C PHE A 185 -14.61 -22.57 3.42
N GLY A 186 -14.12 -21.55 4.08
CA GLY A 186 -14.45 -20.14 3.85
C GLY A 186 -13.19 -19.30 3.81
N PHE A 187 -12.98 -18.54 2.74
CA PHE A 187 -11.83 -17.67 2.59
C PHE A 187 -12.28 -16.28 2.14
N LEU A 188 -11.89 -15.28 2.91
CA LEU A 188 -12.30 -13.89 2.69
C LEU A 188 -11.07 -13.03 2.51
N THR A 189 -11.04 -12.21 1.46
CA THR A 189 -9.94 -11.28 1.22
C THR A 189 -10.40 -9.84 1.07
N GLY A 190 -9.48 -8.92 1.39
CA GLY A 190 -9.63 -7.48 1.19
C GLY A 190 -8.29 -6.77 1.13
N VAL A 191 -8.32 -5.49 0.87
CA VAL A 191 -7.16 -4.61 0.99
C VAL A 191 -6.92 -4.26 2.45
N THR A 192 -8.02 -3.98 3.18
CA THR A 192 -7.98 -3.50 4.56
C THR A 192 -8.81 -4.38 5.49
N LYS A 193 -8.80 -4.04 6.78
CA LYS A 193 -9.67 -4.64 7.81
C LYS A 193 -10.86 -3.73 8.16
N ILE A 194 -11.12 -2.70 7.33
CA ILE A 194 -12.26 -1.79 7.52
C ILE A 194 -13.58 -2.58 7.53
N GLY A 195 -14.42 -2.30 8.52
CA GLY A 195 -15.68 -2.98 8.70
C GLY A 195 -15.57 -4.43 9.16
N LYS A 196 -14.36 -5.02 9.25
CA LYS A 196 -14.18 -6.43 9.63
C LYS A 196 -14.88 -6.78 10.95
N MET A 197 -14.71 -5.96 11.97
CA MET A 197 -15.31 -6.19 13.30
C MET A 197 -16.83 -6.18 13.25
N SER A 198 -17.45 -5.28 12.51
CA SER A 198 -18.90 -5.17 12.39
C SER A 198 -19.50 -6.20 11.44
N VAL A 199 -18.91 -6.36 10.26
CA VAL A 199 -19.39 -7.25 9.19
C VAL A 199 -19.30 -8.72 9.59
N PHE A 200 -18.21 -9.13 10.26
CA PHE A 200 -17.99 -10.52 10.66
C PHE A 200 -18.20 -10.78 12.16
N SER A 201 -18.89 -9.92 12.87
CA SER A 201 -19.21 -10.11 14.30
C SER A 201 -19.92 -11.43 14.60
N GLY A 202 -20.65 -11.97 13.62
CA GLY A 202 -21.27 -13.30 13.67
C GLY A 202 -20.31 -14.48 13.45
N LEU A 203 -19.11 -14.27 12.88
CA LEU A 203 -18.12 -15.29 12.52
C LEU A 203 -16.92 -15.25 13.47
N ASN A 204 -17.15 -15.57 14.74
CA ASN A 204 -16.10 -15.55 15.78
C ASN A 204 -15.01 -16.63 15.59
N ASN A 205 -15.18 -17.55 14.66
CA ASN A 205 -14.21 -18.59 14.26
C ASN A 205 -13.38 -18.22 13.02
N LEU A 206 -13.46 -16.96 12.56
CA LEU A 206 -12.68 -16.47 11.43
C LEU A 206 -11.22 -16.23 11.86
N ASN A 207 -10.30 -17.03 11.33
CA ASN A 207 -8.87 -16.92 11.60
C ASN A 207 -8.24 -15.86 10.68
N ASP A 208 -7.76 -14.78 11.26
CA ASP A 208 -7.04 -13.73 10.53
C ASP A 208 -5.58 -14.11 10.35
N ILE A 209 -5.20 -14.49 9.13
CA ILE A 209 -3.85 -14.90 8.77
C ILE A 209 -2.97 -13.76 8.25
N SER A 210 -3.47 -12.52 8.26
CA SER A 210 -2.78 -11.37 7.65
C SER A 210 -1.42 -11.07 8.29
N MET A 211 -1.27 -11.36 9.59
CA MET A 211 -0.03 -11.11 10.35
C MET A 211 0.53 -12.41 10.99
N ILE A 212 0.20 -13.57 10.43
CA ILE A 212 0.74 -14.85 10.90
C ILE A 212 2.01 -15.18 10.10
N PRO A 213 3.15 -15.46 10.77
CA PRO A 213 4.44 -15.73 10.11
C PRO A 213 4.39 -16.79 9.03
N ASP A 214 3.64 -17.88 9.25
CA ASP A 214 3.50 -19.00 8.32
C ASP A 214 2.82 -18.65 6.98
N TYR A 215 2.23 -17.46 6.86
CA TYR A 215 1.48 -17.02 5.68
C TYR A 215 1.94 -15.66 5.14
N VAL A 216 3.15 -15.21 5.49
CA VAL A 216 3.67 -13.91 5.04
C VAL A 216 3.87 -13.86 3.54
N ASP A 217 4.27 -14.96 2.93
CA ASP A 217 4.58 -15.11 1.51
C ASP A 217 3.46 -15.77 0.68
N ILE A 218 2.29 -16.04 1.28
CA ILE A 218 1.13 -16.60 0.57
C ILE A 218 0.69 -15.74 -0.64
N CYS A 219 1.01 -14.46 -0.62
CA CYS A 219 0.87 -13.51 -1.71
C CYS A 219 2.16 -12.70 -1.87
N GLY A 220 2.46 -12.30 -3.11
CA GLY A 220 3.71 -11.61 -3.43
C GLY A 220 4.82 -12.58 -3.83
N VAL A 221 6.05 -12.10 -3.86
CA VAL A 221 7.25 -12.88 -4.22
C VAL A 221 8.29 -12.70 -3.12
N SER A 222 8.78 -13.79 -2.55
CA SER A 222 9.88 -13.78 -1.59
C SER A 222 11.24 -13.70 -2.30
N GLU A 223 12.32 -13.40 -1.57
CA GLU A 223 13.69 -13.40 -2.09
C GLU A 223 14.08 -14.76 -2.68
N THR A 224 13.70 -15.85 -2.00
CA THR A 224 13.95 -17.22 -2.49
C THR A 224 13.26 -17.49 -3.81
N GLU A 225 11.98 -17.10 -3.92
CA GLU A 225 11.22 -17.26 -5.16
C GLU A 225 11.73 -16.34 -6.28
N LEU A 226 12.22 -15.15 -5.93
CA LEU A 226 12.86 -14.27 -6.91
C LEU A 226 14.06 -14.97 -7.57
N HIS A 227 14.90 -15.62 -6.78
CA HIS A 227 16.03 -16.37 -7.31
C HIS A 227 15.62 -17.63 -8.09
N GLU A 228 14.57 -18.34 -7.62
CA GLU A 228 14.12 -19.57 -8.25
C GLU A 228 13.45 -19.34 -9.61
N TYR A 229 12.54 -18.36 -9.67
CA TYR A 229 11.67 -18.16 -10.85
C TYR A 229 12.18 -17.10 -11.83
N PHE A 230 13.04 -16.15 -11.40
CA PHE A 230 13.35 -14.97 -12.20
C PHE A 230 14.83 -14.76 -12.52
N ASP A 231 15.70 -15.74 -12.27
CA ASP A 231 17.15 -15.61 -12.47
C ASP A 231 17.55 -15.21 -13.90
N GLU A 232 16.89 -15.79 -14.92
CA GLU A 232 17.06 -15.45 -16.31
C GLU A 232 16.55 -14.04 -16.61
N SER A 233 15.37 -13.67 -16.08
CA SER A 233 14.77 -12.35 -16.21
C SER A 233 15.64 -11.24 -15.64
N ILE A 234 16.30 -11.51 -14.51
CA ILE A 234 17.25 -10.61 -13.87
C ILE A 234 18.51 -10.43 -14.74
N SER A 235 19.00 -11.51 -15.34
CA SER A 235 20.14 -11.44 -16.27
C SER A 235 19.83 -10.60 -17.52
N GLU A 236 18.61 -10.71 -18.06
CA GLU A 236 18.16 -9.86 -19.16
C GLU A 236 17.98 -8.40 -18.74
N LEU A 237 17.41 -8.17 -17.54
CA LEU A 237 17.20 -6.83 -16.99
C LEU A 237 18.54 -6.12 -16.73
N SER A 238 19.51 -6.82 -16.13
CA SER A 238 20.85 -6.28 -15.85
C SER A 238 21.56 -5.86 -17.13
N SER A 239 21.49 -6.72 -18.17
CA SER A 239 22.06 -6.42 -19.48
C SER A 239 21.41 -5.22 -20.15
N ALA A 240 20.09 -5.10 -20.08
CA ALA A 240 19.34 -3.99 -20.68
C ALA A 240 19.58 -2.64 -19.99
N ASN A 241 20.05 -2.64 -18.73
CA ASN A 241 20.34 -1.44 -17.95
C ASN A 241 21.85 -1.21 -17.73
N GLU A 242 22.73 -1.94 -18.43
CA GLU A 242 24.19 -1.78 -18.38
C GLU A 242 24.76 -1.88 -16.95
N MET A 243 24.23 -2.81 -16.13
CA MET A 243 24.66 -3.04 -14.75
C MET A 243 25.01 -4.51 -14.51
N SER A 244 25.76 -4.82 -13.47
CA SER A 244 26.01 -6.20 -13.04
C SER A 244 24.70 -6.84 -12.51
N LYS A 245 24.69 -8.16 -12.44
CA LYS A 245 23.55 -8.90 -11.88
C LYS A 245 23.36 -8.58 -10.40
N GLU A 246 24.45 -8.43 -9.66
CA GLU A 246 24.46 -8.05 -8.24
C GLU A 246 23.86 -6.65 -8.03
N GLU A 247 24.26 -5.67 -8.84
CA GLU A 247 23.65 -4.32 -8.80
C GLU A 247 22.16 -4.35 -9.14
N CYS A 248 21.76 -5.22 -10.09
CA CYS A 248 20.38 -5.42 -10.46
C CYS A 248 19.55 -5.98 -9.28
N TYR A 249 20.06 -6.97 -8.55
CA TYR A 249 19.43 -7.50 -7.33
C TYR A 249 19.28 -6.41 -6.26
N VAL A 250 20.32 -5.67 -5.97
CA VAL A 250 20.27 -4.57 -4.98
C VAL A 250 19.20 -3.55 -5.38
N LYS A 251 19.14 -3.21 -6.67
CA LYS A 251 18.16 -2.25 -7.19
C LYS A 251 16.72 -2.79 -7.14
N LEU A 252 16.50 -4.05 -7.52
CA LEU A 252 15.19 -4.70 -7.40
C LEU A 252 14.72 -4.69 -5.94
N LYS A 253 15.62 -5.02 -5.02
CA LYS A 253 15.34 -5.02 -3.58
C LYS A 253 14.97 -3.63 -3.07
N SER A 254 15.76 -2.63 -3.39
CA SER A 254 15.49 -1.25 -2.94
C SER A 254 14.19 -0.68 -3.53
N MET A 255 13.83 -1.07 -4.75
CA MET A 255 12.66 -0.55 -5.45
C MET A 255 11.35 -1.26 -5.11
N TYR A 256 11.35 -2.59 -4.90
CA TYR A 256 10.11 -3.38 -4.90
C TYR A 256 9.93 -4.36 -3.75
N ASP A 257 10.98 -4.59 -2.93
CA ASP A 257 10.95 -5.42 -1.72
C ASP A 257 10.45 -4.63 -0.51
N GLY A 258 10.57 -5.21 0.67
CA GLY A 258 10.45 -4.54 1.95
C GLY A 258 9.04 -4.52 2.55
N TYR A 259 8.08 -5.22 1.95
CA TYR A 259 6.79 -5.40 2.62
C TYR A 259 6.90 -6.47 3.71
N HIS A 260 6.84 -6.03 4.97
CA HIS A 260 6.82 -6.90 6.15
C HIS A 260 5.42 -6.90 6.76
N PHE A 261 4.80 -8.07 6.85
CA PHE A 261 3.41 -8.23 7.29
C PHE A 261 3.26 -8.64 8.76
N CYS A 262 4.33 -9.08 9.41
CA CYS A 262 4.37 -9.34 10.85
C CYS A 262 5.78 -9.07 11.41
N GLU A 263 5.95 -9.25 12.72
CA GLU A 263 7.23 -9.13 13.41
C GLU A 263 8.25 -10.10 12.80
N ASP A 264 9.48 -9.65 12.62
CA ASP A 264 10.61 -10.45 12.14
C ASP A 264 10.34 -11.23 10.83
N SER A 265 9.34 -10.78 10.04
CA SER A 265 9.05 -11.42 8.77
C SER A 265 10.08 -11.09 7.70
N ILE A 266 10.21 -12.00 6.73
CA ILE A 266 10.97 -11.71 5.50
C ILE A 266 10.32 -10.56 4.72
N GLY A 267 11.13 -9.84 3.93
CA GLY A 267 10.63 -8.86 2.96
C GLY A 267 9.94 -9.58 1.79
N ILE A 268 8.84 -9.00 1.33
CA ILE A 268 8.07 -9.50 0.20
C ILE A 268 8.06 -8.46 -0.92
N TYR A 269 8.41 -8.88 -2.13
CA TYR A 269 8.36 -8.06 -3.33
C TYR A 269 6.92 -7.88 -3.82
N ASN A 270 6.60 -6.67 -4.29
CA ASN A 270 5.35 -6.44 -5.00
C ASN A 270 5.38 -7.14 -6.37
N PRO A 271 4.52 -8.15 -6.61
CA PRO A 271 4.59 -8.93 -7.84
C PRO A 271 4.21 -8.11 -9.08
N PHE A 272 3.32 -7.11 -8.96
CA PHE A 272 2.91 -6.30 -10.09
C PHE A 272 4.06 -5.44 -10.61
N SER A 273 4.78 -4.74 -9.73
CA SER A 273 5.93 -3.91 -10.10
C SER A 273 7.08 -4.75 -10.62
N LEU A 274 7.33 -5.89 -9.97
CA LEU A 274 8.37 -6.84 -10.37
C LEU A 274 8.14 -7.37 -11.80
N LEU A 275 6.95 -7.88 -12.09
CA LEU A 275 6.61 -8.43 -13.41
C LEU A 275 6.65 -7.36 -14.52
N ASN A 276 6.16 -6.15 -14.23
CA ASN A 276 6.25 -5.03 -15.18
C ASN A 276 7.69 -4.60 -15.45
N THR A 277 8.55 -4.63 -14.42
CA THR A 277 9.99 -4.33 -14.57
C THR A 277 10.65 -5.33 -15.50
N PHE A 278 10.40 -6.62 -15.34
CA PHE A 278 10.94 -7.64 -16.22
C PHE A 278 10.38 -7.55 -17.65
N GLN A 279 9.08 -7.32 -17.80
CA GLN A 279 8.44 -7.19 -19.11
C GLN A 279 8.98 -5.99 -19.88
N ASN A 280 9.10 -4.83 -19.23
CA ASN A 280 9.51 -3.58 -19.87
C ASN A 280 11.04 -3.36 -19.84
N LYS A 281 11.79 -4.18 -19.08
CA LYS A 281 13.23 -4.05 -18.84
C LYS A 281 13.64 -2.67 -18.31
N LYS A 282 12.77 -2.06 -17.49
CA LYS A 282 12.97 -0.71 -16.92
C LYS A 282 12.45 -0.64 -15.49
N PHE A 283 13.22 0.01 -14.62
CA PHE A 283 12.79 0.34 -13.26
C PHE A 283 11.89 1.58 -13.27
N ARG A 284 10.66 1.48 -12.71
CA ARG A 284 9.67 2.56 -12.60
C ARG A 284 8.73 2.32 -11.42
N GLU A 285 7.92 3.32 -11.06
CA GLU A 285 6.91 3.24 -10.00
C GLU A 285 5.57 2.65 -10.53
N TYR A 286 5.59 1.40 -10.99
CA TYR A 286 4.44 0.75 -11.66
C TYR A 286 3.22 0.57 -10.75
N TRP A 287 3.43 0.23 -9.48
CA TRP A 287 2.33 0.05 -8.54
C TRP A 287 1.60 1.37 -8.28
N PHE A 288 2.35 2.44 -8.13
CA PHE A 288 1.82 3.76 -7.83
C PHE A 288 1.02 4.36 -9.01
N GLU A 289 1.39 4.05 -10.25
CA GLU A 289 0.67 4.45 -11.46
C GLU A 289 -0.77 3.89 -11.51
N THR A 290 -1.06 2.79 -10.79
CA THR A 290 -2.38 2.13 -10.80
C THR A 290 -3.41 2.75 -9.88
N GLY A 291 -3.04 3.69 -9.02
CA GLY A 291 -3.97 4.35 -8.10
C GLY A 291 -3.29 5.40 -7.23
N THR A 292 -3.56 6.65 -7.51
CA THR A 292 -3.08 7.78 -6.70
C THR A 292 -3.81 7.81 -5.35
N PRO A 293 -3.11 7.99 -4.22
CA PRO A 293 -3.71 8.03 -2.89
C PRO A 293 -4.39 9.39 -2.59
N GLY A 294 -4.99 10.05 -3.59
CA GLY A 294 -5.59 11.38 -3.44
C GLY A 294 -6.58 11.46 -2.27
N PHE A 295 -7.40 10.44 -2.10
CA PHE A 295 -8.29 10.31 -0.95
C PHE A 295 -7.50 10.29 0.38
N LEU A 296 -6.39 9.56 0.47
CA LEU A 296 -5.57 9.50 1.68
C LEU A 296 -4.94 10.85 2.04
N VAL A 297 -4.45 11.57 1.04
CA VAL A 297 -3.91 12.91 1.29
C VAL A 297 -5.00 13.85 1.78
N GLU A 298 -6.23 13.74 1.25
CA GLU A 298 -7.38 14.49 1.76
C GLU A 298 -7.72 14.12 3.21
N VAL A 299 -7.69 12.83 3.56
CA VAL A 299 -7.86 12.35 4.94
C VAL A 299 -6.79 12.92 5.85
N MET A 300 -5.52 12.83 5.46
CA MET A 300 -4.38 13.36 6.23
C MET A 300 -4.52 14.86 6.49
N ARG A 301 -4.99 15.63 5.51
CA ARG A 301 -5.28 17.06 5.69
C ARG A 301 -6.44 17.30 6.66
N LYS A 302 -7.55 16.59 6.50
CA LYS A 302 -8.73 16.71 7.38
C LYS A 302 -8.40 16.33 8.83
N THR A 303 -7.52 15.37 9.04
CA THR A 303 -7.08 14.93 10.38
C THR A 303 -5.92 15.74 10.93
N SER A 304 -5.41 16.74 10.19
CA SER A 304 -4.19 17.48 10.54
C SER A 304 -2.99 16.56 10.86
N PHE A 305 -2.90 15.43 10.14
CA PHE A 305 -1.86 14.44 10.32
C PHE A 305 -0.47 15.03 10.02
N ASP A 306 0.48 14.79 10.91
CA ASP A 306 1.85 15.26 10.71
C ASP A 306 2.61 14.37 9.73
N VAL A 307 2.72 14.84 8.47
CA VAL A 307 3.38 14.09 7.39
C VAL A 307 4.88 13.90 7.63
N THR A 308 5.50 14.70 8.49
CA THR A 308 6.93 14.57 8.80
C THR A 308 7.24 13.29 9.61
N THR A 309 6.22 12.71 10.21
CA THR A 309 6.34 11.50 11.04
C THR A 309 6.13 10.19 10.27
N LEU A 310 5.80 10.26 8.97
CA LEU A 310 5.48 9.08 8.15
C LEU A 310 6.54 7.96 8.17
N GLU A 311 7.82 8.34 8.24
CA GLU A 311 8.93 7.38 8.24
C GLU A 311 9.23 6.78 9.64
N ASN A 312 8.57 7.26 10.69
CA ASN A 312 8.85 6.88 12.08
C ASN A 312 7.57 6.76 12.93
N GLN A 313 6.53 6.12 12.38
CA GLN A 313 5.31 5.87 13.13
C GLN A 313 5.51 4.74 14.14
N THR A 314 5.00 4.92 15.37
CA THR A 314 4.98 3.87 16.38
C THR A 314 3.54 3.59 16.78
N VAL A 315 3.10 2.33 16.64
CA VAL A 315 1.72 1.92 16.88
C VAL A 315 1.65 0.59 17.64
N ASP A 316 0.61 0.39 18.42
CA ASP A 316 0.33 -0.89 19.06
C ASP A 316 -0.49 -1.83 18.17
N SER A 317 -0.59 -3.10 18.57
CA SER A 317 -1.30 -4.14 17.82
C SER A 317 -2.81 -3.88 17.68
N THR A 318 -3.42 -3.19 18.65
CA THR A 318 -4.84 -2.84 18.63
C THR A 318 -5.10 -1.80 17.56
N LEU A 319 -4.24 -0.77 17.53
CA LEU A 319 -4.31 0.29 16.53
C LEU A 319 -4.05 -0.26 15.12
N MET A 320 -3.04 -1.14 14.96
CA MET A 320 -2.75 -1.79 13.67
C MET A 320 -3.95 -2.52 13.06
N SER A 321 -4.82 -3.05 13.90
CA SER A 321 -6.00 -3.80 13.46
C SER A 321 -7.24 -2.93 13.20
N ASN A 322 -7.23 -1.67 13.68
CA ASN A 322 -8.38 -0.77 13.61
C ASN A 322 -8.25 0.24 12.47
N ALA A 323 -8.68 -0.14 11.28
CA ALA A 323 -8.74 0.79 10.14
C ALA A 323 -10.08 1.55 10.03
N ASP A 324 -11.07 1.26 10.89
CA ASP A 324 -12.39 1.92 10.87
C ASP A 324 -12.32 3.41 11.24
N ALA A 325 -11.37 3.77 12.10
CA ALA A 325 -11.14 5.14 12.56
C ALA A 325 -10.21 5.97 11.63
N ILE A 326 -10.27 5.75 10.32
CA ILE A 326 -9.37 6.41 9.34
C ILE A 326 -9.39 7.94 9.43
N PHE A 327 -10.53 8.56 9.79
CA PHE A 327 -10.68 10.00 9.96
C PHE A 327 -10.20 10.51 11.34
N GLU A 328 -9.77 9.62 12.23
CA GLU A 328 -9.11 9.95 13.50
C GLU A 328 -7.61 9.67 13.40
N ASN A 329 -7.26 8.51 12.82
CA ASN A 329 -5.88 8.11 12.60
C ASN A 329 -5.72 7.33 11.28
N PRO A 330 -5.06 7.90 10.25
CA PRO A 330 -4.88 7.23 8.96
C PRO A 330 -3.82 6.12 8.95
N VAL A 331 -2.98 6.00 9.98
CA VAL A 331 -1.81 5.10 10.00
C VAL A 331 -2.18 3.61 9.80
N PRO A 332 -3.22 3.05 10.45
CA PRO A 332 -3.62 1.66 10.20
C PRO A 332 -4.03 1.41 8.75
N TYR A 333 -4.71 2.37 8.15
CA TYR A 333 -5.10 2.27 6.75
C TYR A 333 -3.89 2.36 5.81
N LEU A 334 -2.94 3.26 6.09
CA LEU A 334 -1.68 3.38 5.34
C LEU A 334 -0.88 2.08 5.36
N PHE A 335 -0.81 1.41 6.53
CA PHE A 335 -0.16 0.11 6.66
C PHE A 335 -0.89 -0.97 5.88
N GLN A 336 -2.19 -1.16 6.10
CA GLN A 336 -2.95 -2.24 5.47
C GLN A 336 -3.05 -2.09 3.95
N SER A 337 -3.11 -0.85 3.45
CA SER A 337 -3.12 -0.57 2.01
C SER A 337 -1.74 -0.60 1.35
N GLY A 338 -0.65 -0.74 2.14
CA GLY A 338 0.72 -0.96 1.65
C GLY A 338 1.53 0.31 1.40
N TYR A 339 1.08 1.46 1.90
CA TYR A 339 1.91 2.68 1.89
C TYR A 339 2.95 2.68 2.99
N LEU A 340 2.65 2.02 4.11
CA LEU A 340 3.61 1.77 5.20
C LEU A 340 3.79 0.27 5.40
N THR A 341 4.91 -0.10 5.99
CA THR A 341 5.26 -1.47 6.36
C THR A 341 5.87 -1.51 7.77
N ILE A 342 5.97 -2.68 8.37
CA ILE A 342 6.68 -2.88 9.63
C ILE A 342 8.19 -2.77 9.37
N THR A 343 8.86 -1.83 10.02
CA THR A 343 10.32 -1.65 9.96
C THR A 343 11.02 -2.12 11.23
N GLY A 344 10.27 -2.34 12.29
CA GLY A 344 10.78 -2.86 13.57
C GLY A 344 9.65 -3.20 14.53
N TYR A 345 10.01 -3.93 15.58
CA TYR A 345 9.11 -4.30 16.66
C TYR A 345 9.80 -4.22 18.01
N ASN A 346 9.13 -3.63 18.99
CA ASN A 346 9.58 -3.60 20.37
C ASN A 346 8.75 -4.58 21.19
N ASP A 347 9.33 -5.73 21.53
CA ASP A 347 8.65 -6.81 22.24
C ASP A 347 8.22 -6.40 23.67
N MET A 348 9.03 -5.60 24.37
CA MET A 348 8.74 -5.17 25.74
C MET A 348 7.46 -4.34 25.82
N PHE A 349 7.24 -3.43 24.86
CA PHE A 349 6.07 -2.55 24.82
C PHE A 349 5.02 -3.01 23.81
N ARG A 350 5.30 -4.04 23.02
CA ARG A 350 4.45 -4.56 21.92
C ARG A 350 4.10 -3.46 20.91
N LEU A 351 5.12 -2.70 20.52
CA LEU A 351 4.98 -1.57 19.61
C LEU A 351 5.66 -1.88 18.29
N TYR A 352 4.91 -1.65 17.21
CA TYR A 352 5.42 -1.71 15.84
C TYR A 352 5.99 -0.36 15.45
N GLN A 353 7.13 -0.38 14.78
CA GLN A 353 7.66 0.77 14.05
C GLN A 353 7.27 0.62 12.58
N LEU A 354 6.76 1.70 11.99
CA LEU A 354 6.32 1.72 10.61
C LEU A 354 7.08 2.76 9.81
N GLY A 355 7.34 2.43 8.54
CA GLY A 355 7.97 3.31 7.56
C GLY A 355 7.57 2.91 6.15
N PHE A 356 8.14 3.54 5.14
CA PHE A 356 7.91 3.14 3.75
C PHE A 356 8.54 1.78 3.46
N PRO A 357 7.88 0.90 2.68
CA PRO A 357 8.44 -0.41 2.35
C PRO A 357 9.65 -0.31 1.42
N ASN A 358 9.63 0.60 0.45
CA ASN A 358 10.66 0.70 -0.57
C ASN A 358 10.63 2.06 -1.28
N GLN A 359 11.57 2.26 -2.19
CA GLN A 359 11.71 3.53 -2.94
C GLN A 359 10.52 3.81 -3.87
N GLU A 360 9.94 2.79 -4.52
CA GLU A 360 8.76 2.98 -5.37
C GLU A 360 7.63 3.67 -4.60
N VAL A 361 7.29 3.12 -3.42
CA VAL A 361 6.19 3.63 -2.60
C VAL A 361 6.54 4.99 -2.01
N LYS A 362 7.75 5.14 -1.47
CA LYS A 362 8.23 6.39 -0.91
C LYS A 362 8.15 7.53 -1.93
N ASN A 363 8.76 7.34 -3.09
CA ASN A 363 8.81 8.36 -4.14
C ASN A 363 7.42 8.69 -4.68
N GLY A 364 6.62 7.68 -4.98
CA GLY A 364 5.26 7.86 -5.45
C GLY A 364 4.40 8.63 -4.45
N PHE A 365 4.48 8.28 -3.15
CA PHE A 365 3.70 8.93 -2.10
C PHE A 365 4.15 10.38 -1.86
N LEU A 366 5.47 10.62 -1.78
CA LEU A 366 6.02 11.97 -1.65
C LEU A 366 5.68 12.86 -2.87
N ASN A 367 5.73 12.32 -4.08
CA ASN A 367 5.29 13.04 -5.28
C ASN A 367 3.78 13.36 -5.26
N CYS A 368 2.98 12.50 -4.65
CA CYS A 368 1.57 12.79 -4.42
C CYS A 368 1.39 13.92 -3.40
N LEU A 369 2.08 13.87 -2.26
CA LEU A 369 2.07 14.94 -1.24
C LEU A 369 2.57 16.28 -1.82
N LEU A 370 3.59 16.24 -2.67
CA LEU A 370 4.14 17.44 -3.31
C LEU A 370 3.05 18.24 -4.04
N LYS A 371 2.17 17.57 -4.78
CA LYS A 371 1.05 18.22 -5.51
C LYS A 371 0.05 18.92 -4.59
N TYR A 372 -0.05 18.50 -3.33
CA TYR A 372 -1.00 19.07 -2.37
C TYR A 372 -0.40 20.16 -1.48
N TYR A 373 0.88 20.04 -1.14
CA TYR A 373 1.53 20.98 -0.22
C TYR A 373 2.38 22.03 -0.92
N VAL A 374 2.82 21.77 -2.16
CA VAL A 374 3.66 22.71 -2.92
C VAL A 374 2.82 23.36 -4.02
N PRO A 375 2.72 24.71 -4.01
CA PRO A 375 2.00 25.44 -5.05
C PRO A 375 2.78 25.44 -6.36
N MET A 376 2.48 24.49 -7.24
CA MET A 376 3.11 24.39 -8.56
C MET A 376 2.24 25.01 -9.64
N SER A 377 2.87 25.61 -10.65
CA SER A 377 2.17 26.03 -11.86
C SER A 377 1.68 24.81 -12.64
N PRO A 378 0.57 24.92 -13.42
CA PRO A 378 0.07 23.80 -14.23
C PRO A 378 1.09 23.17 -15.20
N ASP A 379 2.06 23.98 -15.63
CA ASP A 379 3.11 23.59 -16.59
C ASP A 379 4.32 22.92 -15.92
N MET A 380 4.39 22.88 -14.59
CA MET A 380 5.51 22.33 -13.83
C MET A 380 5.14 20.96 -13.23
N SER A 381 5.90 19.92 -13.55
CA SER A 381 5.80 18.63 -12.86
C SER A 381 6.65 18.61 -11.59
N GLY A 382 6.27 17.79 -10.61
CA GLY A 382 7.09 17.56 -9.41
C GLY A 382 8.51 17.11 -9.73
N THR A 383 8.66 16.20 -10.68
CA THR A 383 9.97 15.72 -11.14
C THR A 383 10.82 16.86 -11.73
N THR A 384 10.22 17.75 -12.52
CA THR A 384 10.92 18.92 -13.08
C THR A 384 11.39 19.85 -11.97
N LEU A 385 10.54 20.11 -10.97
CA LEU A 385 10.91 20.92 -9.82
C LEU A 385 12.11 20.34 -9.06
N ILE A 386 12.04 19.06 -8.70
CA ILE A 386 13.12 18.38 -7.96
C ILE A 386 14.40 18.38 -8.78
N TYR A 387 14.34 18.15 -10.10
CA TYR A 387 15.50 18.23 -10.98
C TYR A 387 16.13 19.62 -10.97
N GLN A 388 15.34 20.70 -11.06
CA GLN A 388 15.86 22.07 -11.04
C GLN A 388 16.54 22.40 -9.70
N LEU A 389 15.93 22.00 -8.59
CA LEU A 389 16.51 22.16 -7.26
C LEU A 389 17.81 21.36 -7.11
N TRP A 390 17.80 20.08 -7.50
CA TRP A 390 18.96 19.21 -7.47
C TRP A 390 20.10 19.80 -8.32
N HIS A 391 19.81 20.22 -9.55
CA HIS A 391 20.81 20.82 -10.43
C HIS A 391 21.43 22.09 -9.81
N SER A 392 20.63 22.94 -9.20
CA SER A 392 21.11 24.15 -8.54
C SER A 392 22.13 23.85 -7.42
N ILE A 393 21.88 22.82 -6.59
CA ILE A 393 22.78 22.46 -5.48
C ILE A 393 24.01 21.67 -5.95
N THR A 394 23.89 20.89 -7.02
CA THR A 394 25.06 20.17 -7.57
C THR A 394 26.02 21.09 -8.31
N GLU A 395 25.53 22.18 -8.90
CA GLU A 395 26.33 23.22 -9.55
C GLU A 395 26.88 24.30 -8.58
N GLY A 396 26.66 24.17 -7.29
CA GLY A 396 27.14 25.16 -6.30
C GLY A 396 26.42 26.51 -6.37
N ASN A 397 25.16 26.53 -6.79
CA ASN A 397 24.37 27.75 -6.97
C ASN A 397 23.19 27.84 -5.98
N PRO A 398 23.45 28.12 -4.69
CA PRO A 398 22.40 28.28 -3.69
C PRO A 398 21.44 29.43 -3.96
N LYS A 399 21.89 30.45 -4.71
CA LYS A 399 21.03 31.57 -5.10
C LYS A 399 19.91 31.11 -6.05
N SER A 400 20.22 30.29 -7.04
CA SER A 400 19.23 29.69 -7.95
C SER A 400 18.25 28.80 -7.17
N PHE A 401 18.76 27.99 -6.26
CA PHE A 401 17.93 27.14 -5.38
C PHE A 401 16.90 27.99 -4.61
N MET A 402 17.35 29.06 -3.95
CA MET A 402 16.47 29.96 -3.19
C MET A 402 15.49 30.74 -4.06
N GLN A 403 15.88 31.11 -5.29
CA GLN A 403 14.97 31.75 -6.23
C GLN A 403 13.86 30.82 -6.70
N ILE A 404 14.15 29.54 -6.94
CA ILE A 404 13.14 28.53 -7.29
C ILE A 404 12.17 28.36 -6.13
N LEU A 405 12.66 28.15 -4.90
CA LEU A 405 11.82 28.02 -3.72
C LEU A 405 10.96 29.27 -3.49
N SER A 406 11.56 30.48 -3.57
CA SER A 406 10.82 31.73 -3.36
C SER A 406 9.72 31.93 -4.40
N SER A 407 9.96 31.55 -5.67
CA SER A 407 8.94 31.63 -6.73
C SER A 407 7.79 30.65 -6.53
N LEU A 408 8.04 29.47 -5.98
CA LEU A 408 6.97 28.52 -5.64
C LEU A 408 5.99 29.12 -4.64
N PHE A 409 6.50 29.67 -3.54
CA PHE A 409 5.66 30.24 -2.50
C PHE A 409 5.12 31.65 -2.84
N ALA A 410 5.69 32.34 -3.84
CA ALA A 410 5.17 33.63 -4.32
C ALA A 410 3.88 33.51 -5.14
N ASN A 411 3.67 32.38 -5.82
CA ASN A 411 2.53 32.12 -6.71
C ASN A 411 1.31 31.51 -6.00
N THR A 412 1.31 31.46 -4.67
CA THR A 412 0.18 30.91 -3.89
C THR A 412 -1.07 31.75 -4.11
N SER A 413 -1.98 31.30 -4.98
CA SER A 413 -3.32 31.89 -5.05
C SER A 413 -4.06 31.54 -3.76
N TYR A 414 -4.97 32.44 -3.34
CA TYR A 414 -5.82 32.31 -2.13
C TYR A 414 -6.65 31.03 -2.04
N GLN A 415 -6.56 30.14 -3.02
CA GLN A 415 -7.35 28.91 -3.13
C GLN A 415 -6.71 27.67 -2.48
N ILE A 416 -5.44 27.71 -2.10
CA ILE A 416 -4.86 26.64 -1.28
C ILE A 416 -5.26 26.96 0.17
N GLN A 417 -6.31 26.27 0.64
CA GLN A 417 -6.82 26.35 2.02
C GLN A 417 -5.85 25.65 3.00
N GLY A 418 -4.64 26.16 3.13
CA GLY A 418 -3.69 25.83 4.15
C GLY A 418 -3.35 27.10 4.91
N GLU A 419 -3.75 27.21 6.17
CA GLU A 419 -3.64 28.47 6.94
C GLU A 419 -2.45 28.49 7.90
N THR A 420 -1.50 27.54 7.79
CA THR A 420 -0.58 27.34 8.90
C THR A 420 0.89 27.27 8.47
N GLU A 421 1.76 27.67 9.38
CA GLU A 421 3.18 27.37 9.43
C GLU A 421 3.49 25.90 9.06
N LYS A 422 2.61 24.97 9.46
CA LYS A 422 2.72 23.54 9.16
C LYS A 422 2.72 23.22 7.66
N ASP A 423 1.93 23.91 6.84
CA ASP A 423 1.89 23.63 5.40
C ASP A 423 3.24 23.95 4.72
N PHE A 424 3.90 25.04 5.15
CA PHE A 424 5.26 25.36 4.71
C PHE A 424 6.25 24.28 5.15
N GLN A 425 6.17 23.83 6.41
CA GLN A 425 7.02 22.76 6.93
C GLN A 425 6.81 21.46 6.16
N TYR A 426 5.57 21.10 5.87
CA TYR A 426 5.25 19.89 5.09
C TYR A 426 5.78 19.98 3.66
N ALA A 427 5.64 21.15 3.01
CA ALA A 427 6.21 21.39 1.68
C ALA A 427 7.73 21.21 1.69
N MET A 428 8.42 21.84 2.66
CA MET A 428 9.88 21.71 2.80
C MET A 428 10.31 20.28 3.14
N TYR A 429 9.55 19.60 4.00
CA TYR A 429 9.79 18.17 4.29
C TYR A 429 9.71 17.33 3.02
N VAL A 430 8.64 17.47 2.24
CA VAL A 430 8.44 16.67 1.01
C VAL A 430 9.51 16.97 -0.02
N ILE A 431 9.84 18.25 -0.25
CA ILE A 431 10.91 18.67 -1.18
C ILE A 431 12.25 18.06 -0.75
N SER A 432 12.61 18.20 0.53
CA SER A 432 13.88 17.69 1.04
C SER A 432 13.93 16.15 1.04
N ALA A 433 12.81 15.47 1.27
CA ALA A 433 12.71 14.02 1.21
C ALA A 433 12.93 13.50 -0.22
N LEU A 434 12.33 14.15 -1.22
CA LEU A 434 12.54 13.82 -2.62
C LEU A 434 13.97 14.16 -3.11
N LEU A 435 14.55 15.26 -2.65
CA LEU A 435 15.96 15.57 -2.91
C LEU A 435 16.91 14.53 -2.31
N GLY A 436 16.54 13.94 -1.17
CA GLY A 436 17.31 12.90 -0.49
C GLY A 436 17.55 11.63 -1.32
N GLU A 437 16.80 11.41 -2.39
CA GLU A 437 17.01 10.32 -3.35
C GLU A 437 18.27 10.53 -4.23
N TYR A 438 18.73 11.78 -4.35
CA TYR A 438 19.82 12.15 -5.25
C TYR A 438 21.06 12.66 -4.54
N VAL A 439 20.90 13.18 -3.32
CA VAL A 439 21.95 13.76 -2.48
C VAL A 439 21.71 13.40 -1.02
N GLN A 440 22.78 13.44 -0.21
CA GLN A 440 22.62 13.21 1.22
C GLN A 440 21.86 14.39 1.85
N VAL A 441 20.76 14.11 2.53
CA VAL A 441 19.93 15.11 3.22
C VAL A 441 19.69 14.69 4.65
N GLU A 442 20.10 15.55 5.58
CA GLU A 442 19.80 15.43 7.00
C GLU A 442 18.75 16.48 7.39
N ARG A 443 17.74 16.07 8.12
CA ARG A 443 16.62 16.92 8.53
C ARG A 443 16.43 16.83 10.03
N THR A 444 16.28 17.97 10.67
CA THR A 444 15.86 18.06 12.07
C THR A 444 14.61 18.92 12.15
N THR A 445 13.56 18.41 12.78
CA THR A 445 12.31 19.15 13.00
C THR A 445 12.12 19.34 14.49
N SER A 446 11.99 20.59 14.94
CA SER A 446 11.68 20.90 16.33
C SER A 446 10.90 22.21 16.45
N ASN A 447 9.80 22.21 17.19
CA ASN A 447 9.01 23.40 17.54
C ASN A 447 8.76 24.40 16.38
N GLY A 448 8.33 23.89 15.21
CA GLY A 448 8.04 24.75 14.09
C GLY A 448 9.23 25.07 13.19
N ARG A 449 10.39 24.47 13.38
CA ARG A 449 11.63 24.73 12.63
C ARG A 449 12.04 23.50 11.84
N ILE A 450 12.63 23.72 10.69
CA ILE A 450 13.27 22.68 9.89
C ILE A 450 14.70 23.10 9.63
N ASP A 451 15.63 22.39 10.25
CA ASP A 451 17.04 22.51 9.93
C ASP A 451 17.35 21.47 8.85
N LEU A 452 17.97 21.91 7.78
CA LEU A 452 18.24 21.07 6.62
C LEU A 452 19.72 21.15 6.27
N ILE A 453 20.39 20.00 6.21
CA ILE A 453 21.76 19.89 5.71
C ILE A 453 21.74 19.07 4.44
N ILE A 454 22.20 19.66 3.33
CA ILE A 454 22.32 18.96 2.06
C ILE A 454 23.80 18.83 1.72
N GLN A 455 24.23 17.61 1.40
CA GLN A 455 25.61 17.31 1.05
C GLN A 455 25.68 16.73 -0.36
N THR A 456 26.46 17.36 -1.22
CA THR A 456 26.82 16.87 -2.55
C THR A 456 28.27 16.42 -2.57
N LYS A 457 28.78 16.01 -3.74
CA LYS A 457 30.19 15.66 -3.90
C LYS A 457 31.15 16.83 -3.64
N GLU A 458 30.75 18.07 -3.95
CA GLU A 458 31.60 19.25 -3.93
C GLU A 458 31.14 20.33 -2.96
N PHE A 459 29.89 20.24 -2.48
CA PHE A 459 29.26 21.31 -1.70
C PHE A 459 28.52 20.76 -0.46
N ILE A 460 28.47 21.61 0.57
CA ILE A 460 27.66 21.41 1.80
C ILE A 460 26.77 22.65 1.96
N TYR A 461 25.49 22.43 2.18
CA TYR A 461 24.50 23.48 2.42
C TYR A 461 23.85 23.26 3.77
N ILE A 462 23.89 24.28 4.63
CA ILE A 462 23.22 24.28 5.93
C ILE A 462 22.13 25.35 5.88
N PHE A 463 20.88 24.90 5.96
CA PHE A 463 19.72 25.77 6.00
C PHE A 463 19.16 25.82 7.42
N GLU A 464 18.84 27.02 7.88
CA GLU A 464 17.99 27.28 9.03
C GLU A 464 16.76 28.03 8.56
N LEU A 465 15.58 27.47 8.82
CA LEU A 465 14.29 28.00 8.36
C LEU A 465 13.52 28.55 9.57
N GLU A 466 13.34 29.85 9.60
CA GLU A 466 12.59 30.57 10.64
C GLU A 466 11.25 31.03 10.10
N VAL A 467 10.28 31.13 11.00
CA VAL A 467 8.94 31.63 10.68
C VAL A 467 8.71 32.94 11.40
N ASN A 468 8.30 33.99 10.65
CA ASN A 468 8.06 35.35 11.13
C ASN A 468 9.27 35.97 11.86
N ALA A 469 10.48 35.67 11.41
CA ALA A 469 11.73 36.20 11.95
C ALA A 469 12.58 36.83 10.83
N ASP A 470 13.80 37.28 11.14
CA ASP A 470 14.75 37.80 10.15
C ASP A 470 15.71 36.72 9.69
N ALA A 471 16.11 36.66 8.41
CA ALA A 471 17.10 35.74 7.88
C ALA A 471 18.47 35.84 8.61
N ASP A 472 18.81 37.02 9.19
CA ASP A 472 19.99 37.16 10.04
C ASP A 472 19.86 36.38 11.36
N VAL A 473 18.65 36.21 11.89
CA VAL A 473 18.41 35.40 13.10
C VAL A 473 18.70 33.95 12.77
N ALA A 474 18.18 33.47 11.65
CA ALA A 474 18.43 32.12 11.18
C ALA A 474 19.94 31.85 10.97
N LEU A 475 20.67 32.77 10.34
CA LEU A 475 22.14 32.62 10.16
C LEU A 475 22.89 32.57 11.50
N ARG A 476 22.51 33.41 12.48
CA ARG A 476 23.14 33.38 13.81
C ARG A 476 22.90 32.04 14.51
N GLN A 477 21.73 31.45 14.37
CA GLN A 477 21.42 30.16 14.98
C GLN A 477 22.28 29.02 14.41
N ILE A 478 22.60 29.03 13.10
CA ILE A 478 23.54 28.06 12.52
C ILE A 478 24.87 28.07 13.27
N ASP A 479 25.38 29.27 13.60
CA ASP A 479 26.65 29.42 14.30
C ASP A 479 26.52 29.08 15.81
N GLU A 480 25.47 29.54 16.49
CA GLU A 480 25.23 29.29 17.91
C GLU A 480 25.01 27.79 18.22
N LYS A 481 24.25 27.10 17.36
CA LYS A 481 24.01 25.63 17.48
C LYS A 481 25.21 24.82 17.01
N GLY A 482 26.18 25.43 16.33
CA GLY A 482 27.42 24.80 15.89
C GLY A 482 27.24 23.77 14.77
N TYR A 483 26.28 23.96 13.90
CA TYR A 483 25.99 23.01 12.78
C TYR A 483 27.13 22.90 11.78
N THR A 484 28.06 23.83 11.74
CA THR A 484 29.26 23.79 10.91
C THR A 484 30.36 22.89 11.48
N ARG A 485 30.35 22.61 12.78
CA ARG A 485 31.43 21.85 13.47
C ARG A 485 31.74 20.49 12.87
N PRO A 486 30.75 19.69 12.46
CA PRO A 486 31.04 18.39 11.82
C PRO A 486 31.85 18.49 10.53
N PHE A 487 31.89 19.69 9.91
CA PHE A 487 32.50 19.95 8.61
C PHE A 487 33.77 20.80 8.69
N GLU A 488 34.33 21.09 9.90
CA GLU A 488 35.52 21.93 10.07
C GLU A 488 36.79 21.40 9.35
N GLY A 489 36.83 20.12 9.02
CA GLY A 489 37.92 19.50 8.25
C GLY A 489 37.56 19.13 6.83
N ASP A 490 36.36 19.45 6.38
CA ASP A 490 35.87 19.08 5.04
C ASP A 490 36.40 20.05 3.99
N LEU A 491 36.87 19.51 2.87
CA LEU A 491 37.41 20.30 1.76
C LEU A 491 36.33 20.85 0.82
N ARG A 492 35.11 20.41 0.96
CA ARG A 492 33.96 20.89 0.17
C ARG A 492 33.63 22.33 0.55
N LYS A 493 33.10 23.07 -0.42
CA LYS A 493 32.63 24.43 -0.14
C LYS A 493 31.33 24.39 0.66
N LEU A 494 31.32 25.05 1.80
CA LEU A 494 30.19 25.14 2.70
C LEU A 494 29.44 26.46 2.50
N PHE A 495 28.10 26.37 2.45
CA PHE A 495 27.20 27.52 2.41
C PHE A 495 26.27 27.48 3.62
N LYS A 496 26.11 28.61 4.30
CA LYS A 496 25.10 28.83 5.35
C LYS A 496 23.96 29.65 4.75
N ILE A 497 22.72 29.20 4.94
CA ILE A 497 21.55 29.81 4.33
C ILE A 497 20.48 30.00 5.41
N GLY A 498 20.25 31.28 5.77
CA GLY A 498 19.13 31.66 6.64
C GLY A 498 17.92 32.03 5.81
N VAL A 499 16.76 31.52 6.17
CA VAL A 499 15.50 31.71 5.43
C VAL A 499 14.41 32.18 6.40
N ASN A 500 13.68 33.24 6.02
CA ASN A 500 12.49 33.69 6.74
C ASN A 500 11.23 33.45 5.90
N PHE A 501 10.31 32.68 6.46
CA PHE A 501 8.95 32.51 5.93
C PHE A 501 7.96 33.32 6.76
N SER A 502 7.13 34.14 6.08
CA SER A 502 6.08 34.92 6.73
C SER A 502 4.72 34.23 6.61
N THR A 503 4.09 33.96 7.75
CA THR A 503 2.70 33.46 7.79
C THR A 503 1.67 34.51 7.34
N ALA A 504 1.98 35.79 7.48
CA ALA A 504 1.09 36.88 7.07
C ALA A 504 0.99 37.00 5.55
N THR A 505 2.13 36.91 4.84
CA THR A 505 2.20 36.98 3.37
C THR A 505 2.19 35.60 2.72
N ARG A 506 2.44 34.52 3.50
CA ARG A 506 2.58 33.13 3.04
C ARG A 506 3.70 32.93 2.00
N ARG A 507 4.80 33.67 2.19
CA ARG A 507 5.96 33.70 1.28
C ARG A 507 7.28 33.57 2.02
N ILE A 508 8.30 33.16 1.29
CA ILE A 508 9.69 33.38 1.69
C ILE A 508 9.94 34.89 1.42
N GLU A 509 10.01 35.69 2.48
CA GLU A 509 10.18 37.16 2.37
C GLU A 509 11.63 37.55 2.27
N ASP A 510 12.50 36.86 2.99
CA ASP A 510 13.93 37.18 3.02
C ASP A 510 14.75 35.90 3.15
N TRP A 511 15.92 35.87 2.54
CA TRP A 511 16.93 34.87 2.70
C TRP A 511 18.34 35.40 2.48
N LYS A 512 19.29 34.86 3.20
CA LYS A 512 20.69 35.28 3.13
C LYS A 512 21.62 34.06 3.02
N ILE A 513 22.67 34.22 2.24
CA ILE A 513 23.67 33.19 1.96
C ILE A 513 25.04 33.71 2.37
N VAL A 514 25.77 32.91 3.15
CA VAL A 514 27.15 33.18 3.59
C VAL A 514 28.05 32.00 3.27
#